data_403049d90b84b7f252bc269e5f4938bf
#
_entry.id   403049d90b84b7f252bc269e5f4938bf
#
_cell.length_a   1.000
_cell.length_b   1.000
_cell.length_c   1.000
_cell.angle_alpha   90.00
_cell.angle_beta   90.00
_cell.angle_gamma   90.00
#
_symmetry.space_group_name_H-M   'P 1'
#
loop_
_entity.id
_entity.type
_entity.pdbx_description
1 polymer ?
#
loop_
_entity_poly.entity_id
_entity_poly.type
_entity_poly.pdbx_seq_one_letter_code
_entity_poly.pdbx_strand_id
1 'polypeptide(L)'
;MYVGCQGIGTSRHELQFLVRHGVTHMDTSIDPDNFDLLRKSREEAAAEGVELEMIHIPIPESITLAEDPQRDKDLDAICGWIENAGKAGLRGLNYNFSVVGYQRTPNRYGRGGSVYSSFEFDKYDNDEPHPGGKIDRDEIFARIAYFLDRVIPVAE
;
A
#
# COMPACT_ATOMS: atom_id res chain seq x y z
N MET A 1 -9.20 -14.89 -15.40
CA MET A 1 -9.13 -13.44 -15.16
C MET A 1 -10.26 -13.09 -14.21
N TYR A 2 -10.00 -12.36 -13.15
CA TYR A 2 -10.97 -11.94 -12.13
C TYR A 2 -10.98 -10.41 -11.99
N VAL A 3 -12.00 -9.88 -11.33
CA VAL A 3 -12.14 -8.44 -11.08
C VAL A 3 -11.74 -8.18 -9.64
N GLY A 4 -10.74 -7.33 -9.44
CA GLY A 4 -10.26 -6.87 -8.15
C GLY A 4 -10.60 -5.40 -7.90
N CYS A 5 -10.70 -5.03 -6.62
CA CYS A 5 -10.89 -3.67 -6.17
C CYS A 5 -9.91 -3.34 -5.05
N GLN A 6 -9.36 -2.13 -5.07
CA GLN A 6 -8.44 -1.62 -4.05
C GLN A 6 -9.08 -0.51 -3.22
N GLY A 7 -8.69 -0.40 -1.96
CA GLY A 7 -8.98 0.75 -1.13
C GLY A 7 -10.40 0.80 -0.55
N ILE A 8 -11.07 -0.34 -0.46
CA ILE A 8 -12.35 -0.46 0.24
C ILE A 8 -12.14 -1.22 1.57
N GLY A 9 -12.98 -0.95 2.56
CA GLY A 9 -12.90 -1.64 3.86
C GLY A 9 -13.44 -3.07 3.83
N THR A 10 -13.32 -3.75 4.97
CA THR A 10 -13.77 -5.14 5.16
C THR A 10 -15.08 -5.25 5.94
N SER A 11 -15.82 -4.16 6.10
CA SER A 11 -17.15 -4.23 6.70
C SER A 11 -18.10 -5.04 5.82
N ARG A 12 -19.05 -5.74 6.43
CA ARG A 12 -20.03 -6.53 5.70
C ARG A 12 -20.74 -5.76 4.61
N HIS A 13 -21.06 -4.49 4.85
CA HIS A 13 -21.72 -3.63 3.87
C HIS A 13 -20.85 -3.39 2.63
N GLU A 14 -19.56 -3.12 2.83
CA GLU A 14 -18.60 -2.90 1.76
C GLU A 14 -18.34 -4.17 0.97
N LEU A 15 -18.17 -5.31 1.65
CA LEU A 15 -18.01 -6.61 0.99
C LEU A 15 -19.23 -6.96 0.13
N GLN A 16 -20.44 -6.78 0.65
CA GLN A 16 -21.68 -6.98 -0.12
C GLN A 16 -21.82 -6.00 -1.29
N PHE A 17 -21.30 -4.78 -1.14
CA PHE A 17 -21.23 -3.84 -2.26
C PHE A 17 -20.32 -4.40 -3.37
N LEU A 18 -19.13 -4.91 -3.03
CA LEU A 18 -18.22 -5.53 -3.99
C LEU A 18 -18.88 -6.69 -4.75
N VAL A 19 -19.51 -7.61 -4.02
CA VAL A 19 -20.18 -8.77 -4.60
C VAL A 19 -21.29 -8.37 -5.59
N ARG A 20 -22.12 -7.38 -5.22
CA ARG A 20 -23.18 -6.85 -6.11
C ARG A 20 -22.64 -6.27 -7.41
N HIS A 21 -21.38 -5.84 -7.44
CA HIS A 21 -20.73 -5.28 -8.62
C HIS A 21 -19.81 -6.28 -9.35
N GLY A 22 -19.88 -7.57 -8.99
CA GLY A 22 -19.09 -8.63 -9.63
C GLY A 22 -17.61 -8.63 -9.27
N VAL A 23 -17.22 -7.92 -8.19
CA VAL A 23 -15.85 -7.94 -7.68
C VAL A 23 -15.66 -9.19 -6.82
N THR A 24 -14.61 -9.94 -7.10
CA THR A 24 -14.31 -11.21 -6.44
C THR A 24 -13.02 -11.19 -5.62
N HIS A 25 -12.18 -10.20 -5.81
CA HIS A 25 -10.89 -10.06 -5.12
C HIS A 25 -10.72 -8.63 -4.62
N MET A 26 -10.00 -8.47 -3.51
CA MET A 26 -9.75 -7.14 -2.96
C MET A 26 -8.33 -7.00 -2.41
N ASP A 27 -7.88 -5.76 -2.40
CA ASP A 27 -6.72 -5.24 -1.70
C ASP A 27 -7.17 -4.10 -0.77
N THR A 28 -6.77 -4.14 0.49
CA THR A 28 -7.12 -3.10 1.46
C THR A 28 -6.00 -2.86 2.46
N SER A 29 -6.09 -1.78 3.23
CA SER A 29 -5.14 -1.49 4.30
C SER A 29 -5.62 -2.14 5.60
N ILE A 30 -4.81 -3.04 6.15
CA ILE A 30 -4.99 -3.68 7.45
C ILE A 30 -3.65 -3.61 8.17
N ASP A 31 -3.67 -3.46 9.49
CA ASP A 31 -2.46 -3.49 10.30
C ASP A 31 -1.71 -4.82 10.10
N PRO A 32 -0.53 -4.81 9.46
CA PRO A 32 0.21 -6.03 9.13
C PRO A 32 0.86 -6.70 10.35
N ASP A 33 1.01 -6.00 11.47
CA ASP A 33 1.50 -6.60 12.72
C ASP A 33 0.42 -7.42 13.43
N ASN A 34 -0.85 -7.15 13.15
CA ASN A 34 -1.96 -7.82 13.80
C ASN A 34 -2.40 -9.08 13.03
N PHE A 35 -1.71 -10.19 13.25
CA PHE A 35 -2.00 -11.48 12.61
C PHE A 35 -3.46 -11.92 12.77
N ASP A 36 -4.03 -11.79 13.97
CA ASP A 36 -5.42 -12.21 14.20
C ASP A 36 -6.41 -11.36 13.41
N LEU A 37 -6.13 -10.07 13.26
CA LEU A 37 -6.95 -9.17 12.43
C LEU A 37 -6.83 -9.54 10.94
N LEU A 38 -5.63 -9.83 10.44
CA LEU A 38 -5.42 -10.28 9.06
C LEU A 38 -6.23 -11.54 8.77
N ARG A 39 -6.09 -12.56 9.62
CA ARG A 39 -6.81 -13.84 9.51
C ARG A 39 -8.32 -13.62 9.54
N LYS A 40 -8.82 -12.89 10.54
CA LYS A 40 -10.24 -12.59 10.70
C LYS A 40 -10.81 -11.85 9.49
N SER A 41 -10.13 -10.79 9.02
CA SER A 41 -10.60 -10.03 7.87
C SER A 41 -10.67 -10.87 6.60
N ARG A 42 -9.70 -11.77 6.41
CA ARG A 42 -9.73 -12.73 5.29
C ARG A 42 -10.91 -13.71 5.40
N GLU A 43 -11.16 -14.24 6.59
CA GLU A 43 -12.29 -15.14 6.85
C GLU A 43 -13.64 -14.44 6.61
N GLU A 44 -13.78 -13.21 7.10
CA GLU A 44 -15.00 -12.38 6.92
C GLU A 44 -15.23 -12.04 5.43
N ALA A 45 -14.18 -11.66 4.70
CA ALA A 45 -14.28 -11.41 3.26
C ALA A 45 -14.71 -12.69 2.50
N ALA A 46 -14.09 -13.82 2.79
CA ALA A 46 -14.41 -15.09 2.17
C ALA A 46 -15.86 -15.54 2.45
N ALA A 47 -16.37 -15.29 3.65
CA ALA A 47 -17.77 -15.60 4.02
C ALA A 47 -18.79 -14.80 3.19
N GLU A 48 -18.44 -13.61 2.73
CA GLU A 48 -19.27 -12.79 1.84
C GLU A 48 -18.96 -13.03 0.35
N GLY A 49 -18.01 -13.93 0.01
CA GLY A 49 -17.68 -14.30 -1.36
C GLY A 49 -16.62 -13.42 -2.04
N VAL A 50 -15.80 -12.75 -1.26
CA VAL A 50 -14.67 -11.93 -1.73
C VAL A 50 -13.35 -12.52 -1.21
N GLU A 51 -12.38 -12.71 -2.08
CA GLU A 51 -11.01 -13.08 -1.67
C GLU A 51 -10.24 -11.82 -1.26
N LEU A 52 -9.82 -11.74 0.00
CA LEU A 52 -8.80 -10.77 0.42
C LEU A 52 -7.45 -11.31 -0.04
N GLU A 53 -7.00 -10.89 -1.21
CA GLU A 53 -5.80 -11.41 -1.87
C GLU A 53 -4.53 -10.74 -1.37
N MET A 54 -4.58 -9.42 -1.17
CA MET A 54 -3.44 -8.61 -0.79
C MET A 54 -3.82 -7.58 0.28
N ILE A 55 -2.83 -7.08 0.98
CA ILE A 55 -2.94 -5.86 1.79
C ILE A 55 -1.96 -4.81 1.31
N HIS A 56 -2.38 -3.54 1.41
CA HIS A 56 -1.51 -2.40 1.17
C HIS A 56 -0.77 -2.04 2.46
N ILE A 57 0.56 -2.00 2.38
CA ILE A 57 1.43 -1.62 3.49
C ILE A 57 2.13 -0.28 3.22
N PRO A 58 2.38 0.54 4.25
CA PRO A 58 3.22 1.70 4.12
C PRO A 58 4.70 1.29 4.01
N ILE A 59 5.49 2.06 3.25
CA ILE A 59 6.94 1.99 3.32
C ILE A 59 7.43 3.17 4.18
N PRO A 60 8.10 2.91 5.32
CA PRO A 60 8.66 3.97 6.16
C PRO A 60 9.64 4.87 5.41
N GLU A 61 9.65 6.16 5.77
CA GLU A 61 10.55 7.15 5.15
C GLU A 61 12.03 6.79 5.35
N SER A 62 12.39 6.20 6.49
CA SER A 62 13.75 5.70 6.76
C SER A 62 14.28 4.79 5.66
N ILE A 63 13.41 3.98 5.04
CA ILE A 63 13.78 3.08 3.94
C ILE A 63 13.93 3.88 2.65
N THR A 64 13.00 4.74 2.33
CA THR A 64 13.02 5.53 1.09
C THR A 64 14.10 6.61 1.10
N LEU A 65 14.43 7.16 2.29
CA LEU A 65 15.50 8.14 2.48
C LEU A 65 16.86 7.51 2.80
N ALA A 66 16.92 6.21 3.04
CA ALA A 66 18.12 5.44 3.40
C ALA A 66 18.74 5.89 4.74
N GLU A 67 17.92 6.10 5.77
CA GLU A 67 18.33 6.58 7.09
C GLU A 67 18.78 5.44 8.02
N ASP A 68 20.07 5.23 8.12
CA ASP A 68 20.66 4.27 9.07
C ASP A 68 20.70 4.84 10.51
N PRO A 69 20.49 4.01 11.57
CA PRO A 69 20.19 2.57 11.57
C PRO A 69 18.68 2.26 11.54
N GLN A 70 17.81 3.24 11.37
CA GLN A 70 16.36 3.03 11.43
C GLN A 70 15.86 2.24 10.23
N ARG A 71 16.46 2.45 9.04
CA ARG A 71 16.14 1.71 7.82
C ARG A 71 16.13 0.19 8.03
N ASP A 72 17.18 -0.35 8.66
CA ASP A 72 17.30 -1.80 8.81
C ASP A 72 16.29 -2.36 9.81
N LYS A 73 15.94 -1.62 10.85
CA LYS A 73 14.88 -2.00 11.79
C LYS A 73 13.50 -2.03 11.12
N ASP A 74 13.22 -1.03 10.28
CA ASP A 74 11.95 -0.96 9.56
C ASP A 74 11.86 -2.03 8.46
N LEU A 75 12.99 -2.41 7.85
CA LEU A 75 13.06 -3.57 6.95
C LEU A 75 12.78 -4.88 7.68
N ASP A 76 13.32 -5.06 8.89
CA ASP A 76 13.04 -6.24 9.72
C ASP A 76 11.55 -6.31 10.09
N ALA A 77 10.93 -5.17 10.39
CA ALA A 77 9.48 -5.11 10.62
C ALA A 77 8.69 -5.53 9.37
N ILE A 78 9.05 -5.02 8.19
CA ILE A 78 8.39 -5.42 6.92
C ILE A 78 8.57 -6.92 6.66
N CYS A 79 9.72 -7.49 6.94
CA CYS A 79 9.92 -8.95 6.85
C CYS A 79 8.92 -9.70 7.75
N GLY A 80 8.71 -9.23 8.98
CA GLY A 80 7.69 -9.78 9.88
C GLY A 80 6.26 -9.65 9.32
N TRP A 81 5.94 -8.54 8.67
CA TRP A 81 4.64 -8.33 8.01
C TRP A 81 4.41 -9.30 6.85
N ILE A 82 5.45 -9.57 6.06
CA ILE A 82 5.40 -10.57 4.98
C ILE A 82 5.11 -11.96 5.54
N GLU A 83 5.80 -12.36 6.61
CA GLU A 83 5.55 -13.64 7.28
C GLU A 83 4.12 -13.72 7.83
N ASN A 84 3.63 -12.66 8.49
CA ASN A 84 2.27 -12.62 9.02
C ASN A 84 1.22 -12.75 7.91
N ALA A 85 1.41 -12.02 6.81
CA ALA A 85 0.54 -12.10 5.64
C ALA A 85 0.51 -13.51 5.05
N GLY A 86 1.67 -14.14 4.86
CA GLY A 86 1.79 -15.51 4.38
C GLY A 86 1.11 -16.53 5.31
N LYS A 87 1.35 -16.44 6.62
CA LYS A 87 0.69 -17.27 7.64
C LYS A 87 -0.83 -17.07 7.67
N ALA A 88 -1.32 -15.85 7.41
CA ALA A 88 -2.74 -15.55 7.29
C ALA A 88 -3.35 -16.04 5.95
N GLY A 89 -2.52 -16.52 5.01
CA GLY A 89 -2.94 -17.03 3.71
C GLY A 89 -3.19 -15.95 2.67
N LEU A 90 -2.65 -14.75 2.85
CA LEU A 90 -2.62 -13.70 1.83
C LEU A 90 -1.56 -14.03 0.76
N ARG A 91 -1.79 -13.60 -0.48
CA ARG A 91 -0.92 -13.91 -1.62
C ARG A 91 0.12 -12.83 -1.90
N GLY A 92 -0.04 -11.65 -1.32
CA GLY A 92 0.88 -10.57 -1.57
C GLY A 92 0.68 -9.36 -0.67
N LEU A 93 1.67 -8.49 -0.73
CA LEU A 93 1.62 -7.17 -0.15
C LEU A 93 1.79 -6.15 -1.27
N ASN A 94 0.92 -5.16 -1.29
CA ASN A 94 1.00 -4.02 -2.20
C ASN A 94 1.65 -2.85 -1.47
N TYR A 95 2.56 -2.15 -2.13
CA TYR A 95 3.25 -1.00 -1.55
C TYR A 95 3.62 0.04 -2.62
N ASN A 96 3.90 1.24 -2.17
CA ASN A 96 4.45 2.30 -3.00
C ASN A 96 5.83 2.71 -2.48
N PHE A 97 6.87 2.49 -3.26
CA PHE A 97 8.20 2.99 -2.95
C PHE A 97 8.33 4.41 -3.52
N SER A 98 8.09 5.42 -2.70
CA SER A 98 8.09 6.82 -3.13
C SER A 98 8.84 7.69 -2.12
N VAL A 99 9.78 8.48 -2.63
CA VAL A 99 10.53 9.46 -1.81
C VAL A 99 9.73 10.76 -1.62
N VAL A 100 9.02 11.19 -2.66
CA VAL A 100 8.36 12.50 -2.68
C VAL A 100 6.85 12.45 -2.42
N GLY A 101 6.29 11.26 -2.23
CA GLY A 101 4.85 11.09 -2.06
C GLY A 101 4.05 11.52 -3.30
N TYR A 102 2.73 11.58 -3.16
CA TYR A 102 1.84 12.02 -4.22
C TYR A 102 1.54 13.51 -4.09
N GLN A 103 2.07 14.28 -5.01
CA GLN A 103 1.78 15.72 -5.06
C GLN A 103 0.34 15.95 -5.52
N ARG A 104 -0.37 16.83 -4.81
CA ARG A 104 -1.78 17.14 -5.08
C ARG A 104 -2.04 18.63 -4.98
N THR A 105 -2.94 19.11 -5.80
CA THR A 105 -3.60 20.41 -5.67
C THR A 105 -5.01 20.23 -5.12
N PRO A 106 -5.76 21.31 -4.80
CA PRO A 106 -7.13 21.17 -4.33
C PRO A 106 -8.00 20.30 -5.23
N ASN A 107 -8.82 19.45 -4.63
CA ASN A 107 -9.68 18.52 -5.36
C ASN A 107 -10.59 19.25 -6.35
N ARG A 108 -10.84 18.62 -7.48
CA ARG A 108 -11.86 19.05 -8.44
C ARG A 108 -13.13 18.25 -8.27
N TYR A 109 -14.23 18.88 -8.65
CA TYR A 109 -15.55 18.26 -8.65
C TYR A 109 -15.95 17.91 -10.08
N GLY A 110 -16.40 16.71 -10.28
CA GLY A 110 -16.87 16.22 -11.58
C GLY A 110 -18.37 16.02 -11.64
N ARG A 111 -18.79 15.27 -12.64
CA ARG A 111 -20.20 14.96 -12.88
C ARG A 111 -20.83 14.27 -11.67
N GLY A 112 -22.04 14.70 -11.31
CA GLY A 112 -22.79 14.13 -10.19
C GLY A 112 -22.20 14.45 -8.81
N GLY A 113 -21.32 15.47 -8.70
CA GLY A 113 -20.69 15.84 -7.44
C GLY A 113 -19.52 14.94 -7.04
N SER A 114 -19.05 14.08 -7.94
CA SER A 114 -17.87 13.23 -7.68
C SER A 114 -16.64 14.09 -7.41
N VAL A 115 -15.84 13.66 -6.44
CA VAL A 115 -14.62 14.35 -6.03
C VAL A 115 -13.42 13.66 -6.68
N TYR A 116 -12.57 14.42 -7.37
CA TYR A 116 -11.36 13.92 -7.99
C TYR A 116 -10.12 14.48 -7.30
N SER A 117 -9.22 13.61 -6.96
CA SER A 117 -7.83 13.98 -6.68
C SER A 117 -7.24 14.61 -7.93
N SER A 118 -6.64 15.79 -7.81
CA SER A 118 -6.12 16.53 -8.96
C SER A 118 -4.73 17.07 -8.73
N PHE A 119 -4.03 17.31 -9.83
CA PHE A 119 -2.78 18.04 -9.86
C PHE A 119 -2.83 19.06 -10.99
N GLU A 120 -2.67 20.32 -10.64
CA GLU A 120 -2.58 21.45 -11.57
C GLU A 120 -1.24 22.16 -11.34
N PHE A 121 -0.35 22.07 -12.29
CA PHE A 121 1.02 22.58 -12.17
C PHE A 121 1.09 24.04 -11.72
N ASP A 122 0.25 24.90 -12.31
CA ASP A 122 0.20 26.34 -12.00
C ASP A 122 -0.31 26.66 -10.59
N LYS A 123 -0.88 25.68 -9.91
CA LYS A 123 -1.39 25.82 -8.53
C LYS A 123 -0.55 25.04 -7.52
N TYR A 124 0.47 24.37 -7.98
CA TYR A 124 1.37 23.60 -7.13
C TYR A 124 2.50 24.53 -6.64
N ASP A 125 2.56 24.72 -5.34
CA ASP A 125 3.66 25.41 -4.69
C ASP A 125 4.83 24.45 -4.53
N ASN A 126 5.91 24.70 -5.25
CA ASN A 126 7.09 23.85 -5.32
C ASN A 126 8.33 24.53 -4.70
N ASP A 127 8.15 25.59 -3.92
CA ASP A 127 9.26 26.39 -3.40
C ASP A 127 9.95 25.74 -2.19
N GLU A 128 9.31 24.80 -1.52
CA GLU A 128 9.93 24.05 -0.42
C GLU A 128 10.71 22.84 -0.94
N PRO A 129 12.03 22.77 -0.69
CA PRO A 129 12.80 21.59 -1.04
C PRO A 129 12.31 20.37 -0.26
N HIS A 130 12.17 19.24 -0.93
CA HIS A 130 11.77 18.00 -0.28
C HIS A 130 12.81 17.59 0.78
N PRO A 131 12.42 17.07 1.98
CA PRO A 131 13.36 16.63 3.02
C PRO A 131 14.44 15.66 2.53
N GLY A 132 14.12 14.79 1.57
CA GLY A 132 15.06 13.88 0.93
C GLY A 132 16.06 14.52 -0.02
N GLY A 133 15.97 15.85 -0.25
CA GLY A 133 16.85 16.56 -1.16
C GLY A 133 16.71 16.15 -2.62
N LYS A 134 17.79 16.35 -3.39
CA LYS A 134 17.86 15.89 -4.78
C LYS A 134 18.41 14.47 -4.81
N ILE A 135 17.62 13.55 -5.32
CA ILE A 135 17.99 12.15 -5.49
C ILE A 135 18.02 11.87 -6.99
N ASP A 136 19.12 11.32 -7.48
CA ASP A 136 19.21 10.92 -8.87
C ASP A 136 18.60 9.52 -9.10
N ARG A 137 18.52 9.14 -10.37
CA ARG A 137 17.93 7.87 -10.79
C ARG A 137 18.68 6.67 -10.22
N ASP A 138 20.00 6.69 -10.26
CA ASP A 138 20.81 5.52 -9.88
C ASP A 138 20.75 5.32 -8.36
N GLU A 139 20.68 6.40 -7.61
CA GLU A 139 20.50 6.36 -6.16
C GLU A 139 19.13 5.78 -5.79
N ILE A 140 18.03 6.18 -6.44
CA ILE A 140 16.71 5.62 -6.14
C ILE A 140 16.65 4.13 -6.48
N PHE A 141 17.25 3.69 -7.59
CA PHE A 141 17.32 2.27 -7.93
C PHE A 141 18.18 1.47 -6.95
N ALA A 142 19.27 2.04 -6.43
CA ALA A 142 20.08 1.40 -5.39
C ALA A 142 19.26 1.20 -4.09
N ARG A 143 18.47 2.18 -3.70
CA ARG A 143 17.58 2.08 -2.52
C ARG A 143 16.49 1.03 -2.72
N ILE A 144 15.87 0.97 -3.90
CA ILE A 144 14.90 -0.07 -4.26
C ILE A 144 15.55 -1.45 -4.23
N ALA A 145 16.74 -1.61 -4.81
CA ALA A 145 17.46 -2.87 -4.80
C ALA A 145 17.75 -3.33 -3.37
N TYR A 146 18.26 -2.44 -2.52
CA TYR A 146 18.51 -2.74 -1.10
C TYR A 146 17.24 -3.24 -0.37
N PHE A 147 16.11 -2.59 -0.61
CA PHE A 147 14.82 -3.02 -0.08
C PHE A 147 14.43 -4.41 -0.59
N LEU A 148 14.47 -4.62 -1.91
CA LEU A 148 14.08 -5.89 -2.53
C LEU A 148 14.99 -7.05 -2.14
N ASP A 149 16.31 -6.84 -2.07
CA ASP A 149 17.26 -7.85 -1.63
C ASP A 149 16.98 -8.35 -0.21
N ARG A 150 16.36 -7.50 0.63
CA ARG A 150 16.00 -7.87 2.00
C ARG A 150 14.66 -8.60 2.07
N VAL A 151 13.65 -8.16 1.32
CA VAL A 151 12.26 -8.63 1.48
C VAL A 151 11.89 -9.81 0.57
N ILE A 152 12.49 -9.94 -0.62
CA ILE A 152 12.19 -11.03 -1.56
C ILE A 152 12.49 -12.41 -0.96
N PRO A 153 13.66 -12.66 -0.32
CA PRO A 153 13.95 -13.96 0.27
C PRO A 153 12.97 -14.42 1.35
N VAL A 154 12.26 -13.46 1.97
CA VAL A 154 11.24 -13.77 2.98
C VAL A 154 9.87 -14.04 2.33
N ALA A 155 9.64 -13.48 1.15
CA ALA A 155 8.38 -13.64 0.42
C ALA A 155 8.31 -14.95 -0.41
N GLU A 156 9.46 -15.58 -0.69
CA GLU A 156 9.57 -16.86 -1.38
C GLU A 156 9.22 -18.05 -0.48
#